data_d442dffdfb5449678306d20254515aac
#
_entry.id   d442dffdfb5449678306d20254515aac
#
_cell.length_a   1.000
_cell.length_b   1.000
_cell.length_c   1.000
_cell.angle_alpha   90.00
_cell.angle_beta   90.00
_cell.angle_gamma   90.00
#
_symmetry.space_group_name_H-M   'P 1'
#
loop_
_entity.id
_entity.type
_entity.pdbx_description
1 polymer ?
#
loop_
_entity_poly.entity_id
_entity_poly.type
_entity_poly.pdbx_seq_one_letter_code
_entity_poly.pdbx_strand_id
1 'polypeptide(L)'
;MKNILLIIFLIPLLINCQTEKAVSKYPSHVGNVEFDEKLDDPNFKRCGENKYAYQYYHASESGIPFKGEKLDIIRKLEKENIASTKSVNGYITVRFVINCEGKTGIFRMQEMDENYIEEELDKKLSDQLFTFTKNLKGWIPTEIEGKKIDYYQHLTYKIENGKVSEILP
;
A
#
# COMPACT_ATOMS: atom_id res chain seq x y z
N MET A 1 -18.12 52.48 26.59
CA MET A 1 -16.85 52.33 25.82
C MET A 1 -15.87 51.30 26.42
N LYS A 2 -15.92 51.06 27.76
CA LYS A 2 -14.97 50.12 28.45
C LYS A 2 -15.18 48.65 28.07
N ASN A 3 -16.40 48.25 27.72
CA ASN A 3 -16.73 46.84 27.41
C ASN A 3 -16.43 46.46 25.95
N ILE A 4 -16.35 47.43 25.02
CA ILE A 4 -16.03 47.19 23.62
C ILE A 4 -14.53 46.89 23.46
N LEU A 5 -13.69 47.50 24.25
CA LEU A 5 -12.24 47.26 24.22
C LEU A 5 -11.87 45.84 24.72
N LEU A 6 -12.67 45.27 25.62
CA LEU A 6 -12.46 43.89 26.13
C LEU A 6 -12.83 42.83 25.09
N ILE A 7 -13.81 43.08 24.23
CA ILE A 7 -14.23 42.17 23.16
C ILE A 7 -13.21 42.12 22.04
N ILE A 8 -12.58 43.27 21.71
CA ILE A 8 -11.54 43.34 20.66
C ILE A 8 -10.27 42.55 21.03
N PHE A 9 -10.00 42.42 22.33
CA PHE A 9 -8.80 41.68 22.80
C PHE A 9 -8.99 40.16 22.84
N LEU A 10 -10.24 39.64 22.77
CA LEU A 10 -10.56 38.20 22.79
C LEU A 10 -10.56 37.54 21.40
N ILE A 11 -10.66 38.33 20.34
CA ILE A 11 -10.75 37.82 18.95
C ILE A 11 -9.46 37.13 18.45
N PRO A 12 -8.23 37.56 18.77
CA PRO A 12 -7.02 36.91 18.28
C PRO A 12 -6.72 35.57 18.91
N LEU A 13 -7.43 35.14 19.97
CA LEU A 13 -7.20 33.83 20.61
C LEU A 13 -7.90 32.67 19.91
N LEU A 14 -8.74 32.93 18.92
CA LEU A 14 -9.50 31.89 18.21
C LEU A 14 -8.89 31.49 16.85
N ILE A 15 -7.77 32.10 16.44
CA ILE A 15 -7.24 31.93 15.07
C ILE A 15 -6.12 30.86 14.98
N ASN A 16 -5.75 30.21 16.08
CA ASN A 16 -4.61 29.31 16.12
C ASN A 16 -4.98 27.81 16.24
N CYS A 17 -5.96 27.36 15.47
CA CYS A 17 -6.17 25.91 15.31
C CYS A 17 -6.15 25.55 13.81
N GLN A 18 -5.03 25.82 13.13
CA GLN A 18 -4.70 25.13 11.90
C GLN A 18 -3.85 23.92 12.30
N THR A 19 -4.50 22.79 12.48
CA THR A 19 -3.82 21.50 12.38
C THR A 19 -3.37 21.37 10.94
N GLU A 20 -2.07 21.60 10.69
CA GLU A 20 -1.47 21.14 9.45
C GLU A 20 -1.70 19.62 9.38
N LYS A 21 -2.62 19.18 8.52
CA LYS A 21 -2.68 17.78 8.13
C LYS A 21 -1.35 17.50 7.45
N ALA A 22 -0.47 16.78 8.12
CA ALA A 22 0.66 16.17 7.46
C ALA A 22 0.10 15.39 6.26
N VAL A 23 0.35 15.88 5.06
CA VAL A 23 -0.02 15.18 3.84
C VAL A 23 0.91 13.98 3.79
N SER A 24 0.41 12.80 4.11
CA SER A 24 1.18 11.57 3.96
C SER A 24 1.67 11.49 2.51
N LYS A 25 2.96 11.24 2.35
CA LYS A 25 3.60 11.02 1.05
C LYS A 25 2.95 9.85 0.29
N TYR A 26 2.29 8.97 1.02
CA TYR A 26 1.59 7.81 0.49
C TYR A 26 0.11 7.90 0.83
N PRO A 27 -0.79 7.67 -0.15
CA PRO A 27 -2.23 7.61 0.11
C PRO A 27 -2.53 6.52 1.14
N SER A 28 -3.55 6.75 1.96
CA SER A 28 -3.94 5.85 3.03
C SER A 28 -4.08 4.40 2.51
N HIS A 29 -3.71 3.43 3.35
CA HIS A 29 -3.77 2.00 2.99
C HIS A 29 -5.18 1.46 2.84
N VAL A 30 -6.16 2.26 3.21
CA VAL A 30 -7.59 1.93 3.14
C VAL A 30 -8.25 2.90 2.18
N GLY A 31 -9.05 2.38 1.27
CA GLY A 31 -9.79 3.18 0.30
C GLY A 31 -9.29 3.03 -1.15
N ASN A 32 -9.77 3.89 -2.01
CA ASN A 32 -9.42 3.88 -3.41
C ASN A 32 -8.07 4.54 -3.65
N VAL A 33 -7.23 3.91 -4.47
CA VAL A 33 -5.99 4.51 -4.98
C VAL A 33 -6.27 5.04 -6.37
N GLU A 34 -6.09 6.33 -6.55
CA GLU A 34 -6.26 6.97 -7.85
C GLU A 34 -5.07 6.66 -8.75
N PHE A 35 -5.35 6.61 -10.06
CA PHE A 35 -4.32 6.48 -11.08
C PHE A 35 -3.50 7.76 -11.15
N ASP A 36 -2.18 7.62 -11.14
CA ASP A 36 -1.22 8.72 -11.27
C ASP A 36 -0.37 8.49 -12.53
N GLU A 37 -0.49 9.38 -13.51
CA GLU A 37 0.21 9.29 -14.79
C GLU A 37 1.74 9.26 -14.66
N LYS A 38 2.28 9.74 -13.54
CA LYS A 38 3.74 9.78 -13.30
C LYS A 38 4.27 8.48 -12.68
N LEU A 39 3.40 7.73 -12.00
CA LEU A 39 3.78 6.55 -11.22
C LEU A 39 3.31 5.24 -11.85
N ASP A 40 2.18 5.30 -12.54
CA ASP A 40 1.46 4.11 -13.00
C ASP A 40 1.66 3.85 -14.49
N ASP A 41 1.64 2.57 -14.88
CA ASP A 41 1.72 2.18 -16.28
C ASP A 41 0.43 2.59 -17.02
N PRO A 42 0.51 3.45 -18.06
CA PRO A 42 -0.66 3.87 -18.82
C PRO A 42 -1.32 2.72 -19.60
N ASN A 43 -0.62 1.60 -19.78
CA ASN A 43 -1.16 0.41 -20.43
C ASN A 43 -1.93 -0.50 -19.48
N PHE A 44 -1.86 -0.27 -18.16
CA PHE A 44 -2.66 -1.02 -17.20
C PHE A 44 -4.12 -0.61 -17.31
N LYS A 45 -4.98 -1.54 -17.71
CA LYS A 45 -6.42 -1.30 -17.87
C LYS A 45 -7.20 -2.03 -16.80
N ARG A 46 -8.04 -1.29 -16.10
CA ARG A 46 -9.09 -1.86 -15.26
C ARG A 46 -10.20 -2.42 -16.15
N CYS A 47 -10.88 -3.45 -15.68
CA CYS A 47 -11.92 -4.14 -16.43
C CYS A 47 -13.34 -3.72 -16.03
N GLY A 48 -13.51 -3.18 -14.82
CA GLY A 48 -14.80 -2.71 -14.34
C GLY A 48 -15.17 -1.33 -14.90
N GLU A 49 -16.46 -1.08 -15.09
CA GLU A 49 -16.98 0.26 -15.42
C GLU A 49 -16.79 1.24 -14.26
N ASN A 50 -16.62 0.72 -13.04
CA ASN A 50 -16.40 1.50 -11.83
C ASN A 50 -14.92 1.87 -11.69
N LYS A 51 -14.67 3.14 -11.35
CA LYS A 51 -13.33 3.65 -11.03
C LYS A 51 -12.71 3.01 -9.76
N TYR A 52 -13.46 2.17 -9.05
CA TYR A 52 -13.09 1.58 -7.77
C TYR A 52 -12.81 0.10 -7.93
N ALA A 53 -11.72 -0.37 -7.32
CA ALA A 53 -11.45 -1.79 -7.15
C ALA A 53 -12.04 -2.28 -5.81
N TYR A 54 -12.46 -3.54 -5.76
CA TYR A 54 -12.91 -4.17 -4.53
C TYR A 54 -11.74 -4.40 -3.57
N GLN A 55 -12.00 -4.46 -2.27
CA GLN A 55 -10.95 -4.83 -1.32
C GLN A 55 -10.64 -6.33 -1.40
N TYR A 56 -9.43 -6.73 -1.07
CA TYR A 56 -8.93 -8.12 -1.20
C TYR A 56 -9.83 -9.16 -0.51
N TYR A 57 -10.45 -8.82 0.61
CA TYR A 57 -11.33 -9.73 1.35
C TYR A 57 -12.64 -10.04 0.61
N HIS A 58 -12.97 -9.33 -0.47
CA HIS A 58 -14.05 -9.71 -1.37
C HIS A 58 -13.58 -10.65 -2.49
N ALA A 59 -12.28 -10.76 -2.68
CA ALA A 59 -11.70 -11.49 -3.81
C ALA A 59 -11.36 -12.95 -3.47
N SER A 60 -11.25 -13.28 -2.19
CA SER A 60 -10.93 -14.63 -1.73
C SER A 60 -11.56 -14.90 -0.38
N GLU A 61 -12.20 -16.05 -0.25
CA GLU A 61 -12.73 -16.54 1.03
C GLU A 61 -11.61 -17.07 1.95
N SER A 62 -10.45 -17.39 1.37
CA SER A 62 -9.30 -17.91 2.12
C SER A 62 -7.98 -17.53 1.46
N GLY A 63 -7.11 -16.85 2.24
CA GLY A 63 -5.72 -16.62 1.86
C GLY A 63 -5.48 -15.62 0.72
N ILE A 64 -4.26 -15.64 0.21
CA ILE A 64 -3.82 -14.76 -0.88
C ILE A 64 -4.26 -15.37 -2.22
N PRO A 65 -4.96 -14.63 -3.07
CA PRO A 65 -5.45 -15.12 -4.37
C PRO A 65 -4.30 -15.21 -5.40
N PHE A 66 -3.36 -16.09 -5.13
CA PHE A 66 -2.18 -16.34 -5.95
C PHE A 66 -2.04 -17.83 -6.23
N LYS A 67 -1.59 -18.21 -7.42
CA LYS A 67 -1.35 -19.61 -7.78
C LYS A 67 -0.25 -20.20 -6.92
N GLY A 68 -0.61 -21.17 -6.07
CA GLY A 68 0.30 -21.74 -5.06
C GLY A 68 0.33 -20.94 -3.76
N GLU A 69 -0.59 -19.96 -3.62
CA GLU A 69 -0.83 -19.17 -2.41
C GLU A 69 0.43 -18.45 -1.88
N LYS A 70 0.42 -18.07 -0.63
CA LYS A 70 1.53 -17.40 0.08
C LYS A 70 2.84 -18.21 0.00
N LEU A 71 2.75 -19.52 0.05
CA LEU A 71 3.93 -20.38 0.05
C LEU A 71 4.73 -20.28 -1.25
N ASP A 72 4.07 -20.15 -2.40
CA ASP A 72 4.79 -19.99 -3.67
C ASP A 72 5.45 -18.60 -3.78
N ILE A 73 4.82 -17.58 -3.22
CA ILE A 73 5.43 -16.23 -3.14
C ILE A 73 6.71 -16.28 -2.27
N ILE A 74 6.65 -16.95 -1.11
CA ILE A 74 7.80 -17.12 -0.22
C ILE A 74 8.94 -17.82 -0.96
N ARG A 75 8.66 -18.95 -1.63
CA ARG A 75 9.66 -19.71 -2.40
C ARG A 75 10.30 -18.88 -3.53
N LYS A 76 9.55 -17.99 -4.15
CA LYS A 76 10.08 -17.07 -5.17
C LYS A 76 10.97 -16.02 -4.53
N LEU A 77 10.54 -15.45 -3.39
CA LEU A 77 11.29 -14.44 -2.66
C LEU A 77 12.64 -14.96 -2.17
N GLU A 78 12.68 -16.18 -1.64
CA GLU A 78 13.91 -16.84 -1.18
C GLU A 78 14.97 -16.97 -2.30
N LYS A 79 14.54 -17.19 -3.54
CA LYS A 79 15.45 -17.29 -4.69
C LYS A 79 16.11 -15.97 -5.09
N GLU A 80 15.45 -14.85 -4.79
CA GLU A 80 15.96 -13.51 -5.15
C GLU A 80 17.06 -13.03 -4.19
N ASN A 81 17.26 -13.68 -3.03
CA ASN A 81 18.25 -13.30 -2.02
C ASN A 81 18.19 -11.81 -1.63
N ILE A 82 16.98 -11.27 -1.52
CA ILE A 82 16.75 -9.86 -1.18
C ILE A 82 17.09 -9.62 0.28
N ALA A 83 18.07 -8.74 0.54
CA ALA A 83 18.49 -8.35 1.87
C ALA A 83 19.16 -6.97 1.87
N SER A 84 19.04 -6.26 2.99
CA SER A 84 19.82 -5.08 3.29
C SER A 84 21.21 -5.46 3.82
N THR A 85 22.18 -4.60 3.60
CA THR A 85 23.48 -4.65 4.28
C THR A 85 23.45 -4.01 5.66
N LYS A 86 22.36 -3.29 5.98
CA LYS A 86 22.12 -2.66 7.27
C LYS A 86 21.19 -3.54 8.11
N SER A 87 21.39 -3.52 9.44
CA SER A 87 20.45 -4.13 10.38
C SER A 87 19.28 -3.17 10.58
N VAL A 88 18.24 -3.33 9.76
CA VAL A 88 16.99 -2.56 9.86
C VAL A 88 15.85 -3.50 10.18
N ASN A 89 14.89 -3.01 10.96
CA ASN A 89 13.67 -3.72 11.33
C ASN A 89 12.46 -2.86 11.00
N GLY A 90 11.32 -3.49 10.72
CA GLY A 90 10.07 -2.79 10.42
C GLY A 90 9.22 -3.53 9.41
N TYR A 91 8.44 -2.79 8.67
CA TYR A 91 7.46 -3.34 7.72
C TYR A 91 7.51 -2.57 6.39
N ILE A 92 7.50 -3.32 5.29
CA ILE A 92 7.36 -2.77 3.94
C ILE A 92 6.09 -3.34 3.33
N THR A 93 5.10 -2.48 3.10
CA THR A 93 3.83 -2.87 2.51
C THR A 93 3.75 -2.37 1.07
N VAL A 94 3.51 -3.28 0.14
CA VAL A 94 3.24 -2.95 -1.26
C VAL A 94 1.80 -3.27 -1.57
N ARG A 95 1.00 -2.25 -1.86
CA ARG A 95 -0.41 -2.35 -2.26
C ARG A 95 -0.54 -2.12 -3.76
N PHE A 96 -1.42 -2.87 -4.41
CA PHE A 96 -1.62 -2.81 -5.86
C PHE A 96 -3.02 -3.28 -6.25
N VAL A 97 -3.37 -3.05 -7.51
CA VAL A 97 -4.61 -3.52 -8.11
C VAL A 97 -4.34 -4.76 -8.97
N ILE A 98 -5.19 -5.76 -8.85
CA ILE A 98 -5.26 -6.91 -9.75
C ILE A 98 -6.53 -6.73 -10.58
N ASN A 99 -6.39 -6.78 -11.91
CA ASN A 99 -7.54 -6.66 -12.78
C ASN A 99 -8.20 -8.01 -13.06
N CYS A 100 -9.34 -7.99 -13.74
CA CYS A 100 -10.12 -9.17 -14.09
C CYS A 100 -9.40 -10.19 -14.99
N GLU A 101 -8.18 -9.90 -15.47
CA GLU A 101 -7.31 -10.80 -16.23
C GLU A 101 -6.15 -11.34 -15.37
N GLY A 102 -6.07 -10.96 -14.09
CA GLY A 102 -4.95 -11.30 -13.20
C GLY A 102 -3.68 -10.49 -13.47
N LYS A 103 -3.76 -9.39 -14.22
CA LYS A 103 -2.67 -8.44 -14.39
C LYS A 103 -2.63 -7.47 -13.22
N THR A 104 -1.44 -6.97 -12.88
CA THR A 104 -1.20 -6.08 -11.75
C THR A 104 -0.82 -4.68 -12.19
N GLY A 105 -1.26 -3.66 -11.44
CA GLY A 105 -0.92 -2.25 -11.68
C GLY A 105 -1.30 -1.36 -10.51
N ILE A 106 -1.04 -0.06 -10.63
CA ILE A 106 -1.34 0.95 -9.61
C ILE A 106 -0.70 0.59 -8.28
N PHE A 107 0.62 0.52 -8.27
CA PHE A 107 1.39 0.13 -7.09
C PHE A 107 1.63 1.31 -6.16
N ARG A 108 1.49 1.07 -4.85
CA ARG A 108 1.87 2.01 -3.78
C ARG A 108 2.63 1.27 -2.72
N MET A 109 3.69 1.89 -2.20
CA MET A 109 4.53 1.32 -1.15
C MET A 109 4.50 2.21 0.08
N GLN A 110 4.49 1.60 1.24
CA GLN A 110 4.68 2.24 2.52
C GLN A 110 5.71 1.48 3.33
N GLU A 111 6.52 2.24 4.06
CA GLU A 111 7.53 1.71 4.98
C GLU A 111 7.21 2.22 6.38
N MET A 112 7.37 1.35 7.37
CA MET A 112 7.12 1.66 8.77
C MET A 112 8.20 1.01 9.65
N ASP A 113 8.53 1.66 10.74
CA ASP A 113 9.36 1.09 11.79
C ASP A 113 8.65 -0.03 12.57
N GLU A 114 9.30 -0.58 13.60
CA GLU A 114 8.75 -1.60 14.49
C GLU A 114 7.54 -1.12 15.31
N ASN A 115 7.38 0.21 15.47
CA ASN A 115 6.27 0.84 16.20
C ASN A 115 5.13 1.26 15.27
N TYR A 116 5.18 0.85 13.99
CA TYR A 116 4.22 1.23 12.95
C TYR A 116 4.21 2.74 12.63
N ILE A 117 5.32 3.43 12.90
CA ILE A 117 5.50 4.83 12.52
C ILE A 117 6.08 4.84 11.10
N GLU A 118 5.51 5.67 10.21
CA GLU A 118 5.98 5.81 8.83
C GLU A 118 7.41 6.33 8.80
N GLU A 119 8.33 5.51 8.30
CA GLU A 119 9.77 5.78 8.23
C GLU A 119 10.38 5.08 7.02
N GLU A 120 11.30 5.75 6.31
CA GLU A 120 12.09 5.15 5.24
C GLU A 120 13.17 4.23 5.85
N LEU A 121 13.11 2.92 5.58
CA LEU A 121 14.01 1.92 6.17
C LEU A 121 15.36 1.85 5.43
N ASP A 122 15.39 1.11 4.35
CA ASP A 122 16.56 0.98 3.47
C ASP A 122 16.10 1.00 2.02
N LYS A 123 16.43 2.08 1.35
CA LYS A 123 15.96 2.32 -0.03
C LYS A 123 16.26 1.16 -0.98
N LYS A 124 17.42 0.52 -0.86
CA LYS A 124 17.79 -0.60 -1.73
C LYS A 124 16.91 -1.82 -1.49
N LEU A 125 16.67 -2.14 -0.21
CA LEU A 125 15.77 -3.24 0.18
C LEU A 125 14.36 -2.98 -0.32
N SER A 126 13.84 -1.77 -0.09
CA SER A 126 12.50 -1.36 -0.49
C SER A 126 12.30 -1.41 -2.00
N ASP A 127 13.26 -0.87 -2.77
CA ASP A 127 13.23 -0.92 -4.24
C ASP A 127 13.25 -2.36 -4.77
N GLN A 128 14.03 -3.26 -4.14
CA GLN A 128 14.08 -4.67 -4.52
C GLN A 128 12.76 -5.38 -4.23
N LEU A 129 12.16 -5.20 -3.05
CA LEU A 129 10.87 -5.79 -2.70
C LEU A 129 9.71 -5.23 -3.55
N PHE A 130 9.76 -3.94 -3.85
CA PHE A 130 8.81 -3.31 -4.77
C PHE A 130 8.90 -3.93 -6.16
N THR A 131 10.10 -4.06 -6.70
CA THR A 131 10.35 -4.68 -8.00
C THR A 131 9.95 -6.15 -8.02
N PHE A 132 10.29 -6.90 -6.98
CA PHE A 132 9.87 -8.28 -6.80
C PHE A 132 8.34 -8.41 -6.86
N THR A 133 7.62 -7.57 -6.09
CA THR A 133 6.15 -7.58 -6.06
C THR A 133 5.55 -7.27 -7.42
N LYS A 134 6.08 -6.28 -8.13
CA LYS A 134 5.64 -5.93 -9.49
C LYS A 134 5.81 -7.07 -10.49
N ASN A 135 6.85 -7.87 -10.32
CA ASN A 135 7.19 -8.97 -11.22
C ASN A 135 6.44 -10.27 -10.91
N LEU A 136 5.73 -10.38 -9.78
CA LEU A 136 4.94 -11.55 -9.46
C LEU A 136 3.86 -11.80 -10.51
N LYS A 137 3.84 -13.03 -11.04
CA LYS A 137 2.85 -13.51 -11.99
C LYS A 137 2.15 -14.74 -11.42
N GLY A 138 0.85 -14.82 -11.61
CA GLY A 138 0.05 -15.93 -11.09
C GLY A 138 -1.09 -15.49 -10.18
N TRP A 139 -1.43 -14.19 -10.19
CA TRP A 139 -2.61 -13.67 -9.50
C TRP A 139 -3.88 -14.24 -10.11
N ILE A 140 -4.82 -14.61 -9.27
CA ILE A 140 -6.07 -15.28 -9.67
C ILE A 140 -7.14 -14.21 -9.88
N PRO A 141 -7.70 -14.08 -11.11
CA PRO A 141 -8.87 -13.24 -11.34
C PRO A 141 -10.05 -13.68 -10.49
N THR A 142 -10.88 -12.74 -10.08
CA THR A 142 -12.05 -13.06 -9.28
C THR A 142 -13.33 -12.48 -9.84
N GLU A 143 -14.44 -13.02 -9.37
CA GLU A 143 -15.80 -12.64 -9.78
C GLU A 143 -16.68 -12.47 -8.55
N ILE A 144 -17.59 -11.49 -8.60
CA ILE A 144 -18.67 -11.33 -7.63
C ILE A 144 -19.98 -11.39 -8.40
N GLU A 145 -20.88 -12.29 -8.02
CA GLU A 145 -22.17 -12.50 -8.69
C GLU A 145 -22.05 -12.71 -10.21
N GLY A 146 -21.01 -13.45 -10.63
CA GLY A 146 -20.73 -13.73 -12.05
C GLY A 146 -20.14 -12.56 -12.83
N LYS A 147 -19.84 -11.45 -12.20
CA LYS A 147 -19.15 -10.31 -12.82
C LYS A 147 -17.69 -10.30 -12.45
N LYS A 148 -16.84 -10.27 -13.47
CA LYS A 148 -15.39 -10.10 -13.27
C LYS A 148 -15.11 -8.73 -12.65
N ILE A 149 -14.28 -8.71 -11.63
CA ILE A 149 -13.95 -7.49 -10.88
C ILE A 149 -12.44 -7.23 -10.83
N ASP A 150 -12.11 -5.98 -10.62
CA ASP A 150 -10.77 -5.55 -10.21
C ASP A 150 -10.74 -5.46 -8.69
N TYR A 151 -9.63 -5.86 -8.06
CA TYR A 151 -9.52 -5.80 -6.60
C TYR A 151 -8.15 -5.36 -6.13
N TYR A 152 -8.10 -4.76 -4.95
CA TYR A 152 -6.86 -4.44 -4.26
C TYR A 152 -6.28 -5.67 -3.59
N GLN A 153 -4.97 -5.78 -3.67
CA GLN A 153 -4.17 -6.70 -2.89
C GLN A 153 -3.01 -5.95 -2.26
N HIS A 154 -2.48 -6.46 -1.17
CA HIS A 154 -1.22 -6.00 -0.61
C HIS A 154 -0.38 -7.19 -0.13
N LEU A 155 0.94 -6.96 -0.07
CA LEU A 155 1.90 -7.84 0.59
C LEU A 155 2.65 -6.98 1.60
N THR A 156 2.62 -7.38 2.86
CA THR A 156 3.39 -6.74 3.92
C THR A 156 4.58 -7.64 4.28
N TYR A 157 5.77 -7.16 4.00
CA TYR A 157 7.01 -7.82 4.33
C TYR A 157 7.46 -7.36 5.72
N LYS A 158 7.52 -8.28 6.69
CA LYS A 158 8.16 -8.04 7.98
C LYS A 158 9.66 -8.13 7.81
N ILE A 159 10.37 -7.09 8.21
CA ILE A 159 11.82 -6.99 8.09
C ILE A 159 12.44 -7.15 9.48
N GLU A 160 13.36 -8.10 9.60
CA GLU A 160 14.16 -8.33 10.80
C GLU A 160 15.63 -8.47 10.41
N ASN A 161 16.48 -7.64 11.02
CA ASN A 161 17.92 -7.59 10.72
C ASN A 161 18.24 -7.45 9.22
N GLY A 162 17.45 -6.61 8.52
CA GLY A 162 17.62 -6.35 7.09
C GLY A 162 17.18 -7.47 6.15
N LYS A 163 16.45 -8.46 6.63
CA LYS A 163 15.91 -9.55 5.82
C LYS A 163 14.40 -9.69 6.00
N VAL A 164 13.72 -10.20 4.99
CA VAL A 164 12.32 -10.58 5.15
C VAL A 164 12.23 -11.81 6.03
N SER A 165 11.60 -11.67 7.20
CA SER A 165 11.34 -12.78 8.11
C SER A 165 9.96 -13.41 7.86
N GLU A 166 9.00 -12.60 7.39
CA GLU A 166 7.65 -13.06 7.15
C GLU A 166 6.95 -12.19 6.10
N ILE A 167 6.01 -12.78 5.35
CA ILE A 167 5.00 -12.03 4.58
C ILE A 167 3.70 -12.10 5.38
N LEU A 168 3.21 -10.96 5.85
CA LEU A 168 1.94 -10.86 6.56
C LEU A 168 0.76 -10.87 5.59
N PRO A 169 -0.43 -11.31 6.05
CA PRO A 169 -1.66 -11.30 5.26
C PRO A 169 -2.10 -9.89 4.91
#